data_bdd30dd8389317ffa2812584a87375e0
#
_entry.id   bdd30dd8389317ffa2812584a87375e0
#
_cell.length_a   1.000
_cell.length_b   1.000
_cell.length_c   1.000
_cell.angle_alpha   90.00
_cell.angle_beta   90.00
_cell.angle_gamma   90.00
#
_symmetry.space_group_name_H-M   'P 1'
#
loop_
_entity.id
_entity.type
_entity.pdbx_description
1 polymer ?
#
loop_
_entity_poly.entity_id
_entity_poly.type
_entity_poly.pdbx_seq_one_letter_code
_entity_poly.pdbx_strand_id
1 'polypeptide(L)'
;MNKRFKDYINKKAILKSGLFDKKYYLSTYPDVEKSNLDPLTHYLQIGAKEGKNPSKEFDTKYYLKNNPDVKEIGINPLVHFLRYGAKEGRNPNNLFSTEELVAKGILQLSRD
;
A
#
# COMPACT_ATOMS: atom_id res chain seq x y z
N MET A 1 1.98 -4.28 21.90
CA MET A 1 2.98 -4.20 20.82
C MET A 1 3.31 -2.74 20.57
N ASN A 2 4.58 -2.39 20.57
CA ASN A 2 4.97 -1.01 20.37
C ASN A 2 4.94 -0.62 18.88
N LYS A 3 5.00 0.68 18.64
CA LYS A 3 4.90 1.23 17.28
C LYS A 3 6.01 0.73 16.36
N ARG A 4 7.25 0.65 16.89
CA ARG A 4 8.40 0.23 16.06
C ARG A 4 8.22 -1.20 15.55
N PHE A 5 7.69 -2.07 16.39
CA PHE A 5 7.46 -3.46 16.00
C PHE A 5 6.32 -3.57 14.99
N LYS A 6 5.25 -2.79 15.17
CA LYS A 6 4.16 -2.75 14.21
C LYS A 6 4.63 -2.25 12.84
N ASP A 7 5.46 -1.20 12.84
CA ASP A 7 6.02 -0.65 11.60
C ASP A 7 6.89 -1.70 10.89
N TYR A 8 7.69 -2.43 11.66
CA TYR A 8 8.53 -3.49 11.10
C TYR A 8 7.69 -4.57 10.43
N ILE A 9 6.65 -5.05 11.11
CA ILE A 9 5.76 -6.08 10.57
C ILE A 9 5.05 -5.58 9.31
N ASN A 10 4.55 -4.34 9.35
CA ASN A 10 3.86 -3.76 8.21
C ASN A 10 4.78 -3.61 7.01
N LYS A 11 5.99 -3.12 7.21
CA LYS A 11 6.97 -2.99 6.13
C LYS A 11 7.29 -4.35 5.52
N LYS A 12 7.48 -5.35 6.35
CA LYS A 12 7.80 -6.70 5.90
C LYS A 12 6.67 -7.27 5.05
N ALA A 13 5.43 -7.09 5.50
CA ALA A 13 4.26 -7.55 4.77
C ALA A 13 4.14 -6.85 3.41
N ILE A 14 4.36 -5.54 3.38
CA ILE A 14 4.29 -4.77 2.15
C ILE A 14 5.36 -5.22 1.16
N LEU A 15 6.59 -5.42 1.62
CA LEU A 15 7.68 -5.85 0.74
C LEU A 15 7.44 -7.24 0.16
N LYS A 16 6.82 -8.12 0.92
CA LYS A 16 6.47 -9.45 0.43
C LYS A 16 5.31 -9.43 -0.56
N SER A 17 4.44 -8.45 -0.45
CA SER A 17 3.21 -8.42 -1.23
C SER A 17 3.41 -8.13 -2.72
N GLY A 18 4.50 -7.46 -3.07
CA GLY A 18 4.73 -7.02 -4.44
C GLY A 18 4.08 -5.69 -4.80
N LEU A 19 3.39 -5.06 -3.86
CA LEU A 19 2.66 -3.82 -4.14
C LEU A 19 3.42 -2.54 -3.80
N PHE A 20 4.66 -2.65 -3.32
CA PHE A 20 5.51 -1.47 -3.20
C PHE A 20 6.64 -1.56 -4.22
N ASP A 21 6.64 -0.62 -5.16
CA ASP A 21 7.64 -0.54 -6.22
C ASP A 21 8.48 0.71 -5.98
N LYS A 22 9.66 0.51 -5.39
CA LYS A 22 10.56 1.59 -5.04
C LYS A 22 10.93 2.45 -6.25
N LYS A 23 11.23 1.80 -7.37
CA LYS A 23 11.61 2.49 -8.60
C LYS A 23 10.48 3.37 -9.13
N TYR A 24 9.27 2.79 -9.16
CA TYR A 24 8.08 3.55 -9.56
C TYR A 24 7.88 4.75 -8.63
N TYR A 25 7.98 4.52 -7.32
CA TYR A 25 7.70 5.56 -6.33
C TYR A 25 8.66 6.73 -6.48
N LEU A 26 9.96 6.46 -6.61
CA LEU A 26 10.96 7.51 -6.71
C LEU A 26 10.89 8.24 -8.06
N SER A 27 10.62 7.53 -9.16
CA SER A 27 10.53 8.18 -10.47
C SER A 27 9.24 8.97 -10.63
N THR A 28 8.17 8.53 -9.98
CA THR A 28 6.87 9.23 -10.05
C THR A 28 6.85 10.45 -9.15
N TYR A 29 7.51 10.36 -7.99
CA TYR A 29 7.52 11.41 -6.98
C TYR A 29 8.95 11.80 -6.63
N PRO A 30 9.63 12.57 -7.51
CA PRO A 30 11.05 12.87 -7.29
C PRO A 30 11.36 13.67 -6.03
N ASP A 31 10.36 14.39 -5.48
CA ASP A 31 10.52 15.10 -4.22
C ASP A 31 10.77 14.18 -3.03
N VAL A 32 10.43 12.89 -3.15
CA VAL A 32 10.62 11.92 -2.06
C VAL A 32 12.09 11.81 -1.66
N GLU A 33 13.02 11.89 -2.62
CA GLU A 33 14.43 11.81 -2.33
C GLU A 33 14.90 12.95 -1.42
N LYS A 34 14.26 14.11 -1.50
CA LYS A 34 14.62 15.27 -0.68
C LYS A 34 14.26 15.09 0.78
N SER A 35 13.38 14.13 1.09
CA SER A 35 12.95 13.86 2.46
C SER A 35 14.02 13.13 3.28
N ASN A 36 14.99 12.51 2.61
CA ASN A 36 15.99 11.63 3.22
C ASN A 36 15.41 10.42 3.93
N LEU A 37 14.13 10.14 3.70
CA LEU A 37 13.49 8.94 4.23
C LEU A 37 13.63 7.80 3.24
N ASP A 38 13.74 6.57 3.75
CA ASP A 38 13.57 5.40 2.93
C ASP A 38 12.19 5.50 2.22
N PRO A 39 12.09 5.15 0.93
CA PRO A 39 10.85 5.35 0.19
C PRO A 39 9.61 4.70 0.80
N LEU A 40 9.74 3.47 1.31
CA LEU A 40 8.61 2.82 1.98
C LEU A 40 8.22 3.57 3.25
N THR A 41 9.19 4.00 4.03
CA THR A 41 8.94 4.82 5.21
C THR A 41 8.23 6.10 4.82
N HIS A 42 8.69 6.76 3.74
CA HIS A 42 8.04 7.97 3.26
C HIS A 42 6.57 7.71 2.93
N TYR A 43 6.28 6.62 2.19
CA TYR A 43 4.90 6.30 1.84
C TYR A 43 4.05 6.10 3.09
N LEU A 44 4.57 5.36 4.07
CA LEU A 44 3.81 5.06 5.29
C LEU A 44 3.56 6.30 6.15
N GLN A 45 4.54 7.19 6.26
CA GLN A 45 4.44 8.36 7.15
C GLN A 45 3.82 9.58 6.48
N ILE A 46 4.05 9.76 5.19
CA ILE A 46 3.70 11.00 4.49
C ILE A 46 2.91 10.74 3.22
N GLY A 47 3.44 9.86 2.36
CA GLY A 47 2.97 9.74 0.99
C GLY A 47 1.53 9.32 0.85
N ALA A 48 1.08 8.35 1.65
CA ALA A 48 -0.31 7.88 1.57
C ALA A 48 -1.29 8.99 1.92
N LYS A 49 -0.96 9.81 2.89
CA LYS A 49 -1.80 10.95 3.29
C LYS A 49 -1.90 11.99 2.18
N GLU A 50 -0.88 12.07 1.35
CA GLU A 50 -0.86 12.97 0.20
C GLU A 50 -1.46 12.35 -1.05
N GLY A 51 -1.94 11.11 -0.94
CA GLY A 51 -2.54 10.42 -2.06
C GLY A 51 -1.55 9.80 -3.04
N LYS A 52 -0.29 9.67 -2.64
CA LYS A 52 0.72 9.04 -3.50
C LYS A 52 0.50 7.54 -3.56
N ASN A 53 0.85 6.95 -4.69
CA ASN A 53 0.68 5.51 -4.91
C ASN A 53 1.99 4.76 -4.70
N PRO A 54 1.94 3.60 -4.03
CA PRO A 54 3.15 2.81 -3.78
C PRO A 54 3.62 2.04 -5.01
N SER A 55 2.73 1.84 -5.97
CA SER A 55 3.00 1.13 -7.23
C SER A 55 1.90 1.45 -8.23
N LYS A 56 2.07 0.97 -9.44
CA LYS A 56 1.04 1.11 -10.48
C LYS A 56 -0.23 0.34 -10.13
N GLU A 57 -0.09 -0.70 -9.31
CA GLU A 57 -1.19 -1.64 -9.03
C GLU A 57 -2.02 -1.26 -7.79
N PHE A 58 -1.55 -0.30 -6.99
CA PHE A 58 -2.34 0.15 -5.83
C PHE A 58 -2.59 1.65 -5.93
N ASP A 59 -3.85 2.01 -6.07
CA ASP A 59 -4.26 3.41 -6.17
C ASP A 59 -4.80 3.88 -4.82
N THR A 60 -3.98 4.64 -4.11
CA THR A 60 -4.29 5.11 -2.76
C THR A 60 -5.60 5.88 -2.69
N LYS A 61 -5.79 6.84 -3.59
CA LYS A 61 -7.01 7.66 -3.59
C LYS A 61 -8.24 6.86 -3.96
N TYR A 62 -8.12 5.96 -4.93
CA TYR A 62 -9.22 5.07 -5.32
C TYR A 62 -9.64 4.21 -4.14
N TYR A 63 -8.66 3.61 -3.46
CA TYR A 63 -8.97 2.70 -2.35
C TYR A 63 -9.71 3.43 -1.22
N LEU A 64 -9.26 4.62 -0.86
CA LEU A 64 -9.90 5.39 0.20
C LEU A 64 -11.27 5.91 -0.21
N LYS A 65 -11.43 6.30 -1.47
CA LYS A 65 -12.73 6.78 -1.98
C LYS A 65 -13.77 5.68 -1.96
N ASN A 66 -13.37 4.46 -2.29
CA ASN A 66 -14.29 3.32 -2.34
C ASN A 66 -14.42 2.60 -1.01
N ASN A 67 -13.63 2.98 -0.02
CA ASN A 67 -13.64 2.37 1.29
C ASN A 67 -13.60 3.46 2.37
N PRO A 68 -14.69 4.23 2.50
CA PRO A 68 -14.70 5.36 3.46
C PRO A 68 -14.51 4.91 4.91
N ASP A 69 -14.83 3.68 5.25
CA ASP A 69 -14.57 3.13 6.57
C ASP A 69 -13.06 3.10 6.87
N VAL A 70 -12.24 2.82 5.87
CA VAL A 70 -10.78 2.80 6.02
C VAL A 70 -10.26 4.22 6.28
N LYS A 71 -10.76 5.17 5.52
CA LYS A 71 -10.38 6.57 5.69
C LYS A 71 -10.73 7.08 7.08
N GLU A 72 -11.91 6.72 7.57
CA GLU A 72 -12.40 7.15 8.87
C GLU A 72 -11.55 6.60 10.02
N ILE A 73 -11.15 5.34 9.92
CA ILE A 73 -10.31 4.70 10.94
C ILE A 73 -8.91 5.29 10.96
N GLY A 74 -8.41 5.75 9.82
CA GLY A 74 -7.10 6.37 9.73
C GLY A 74 -5.93 5.40 9.57
N ILE A 75 -6.20 4.12 9.32
CA ILE A 75 -5.15 3.15 9.04
C ILE A 75 -4.58 3.40 7.64
N ASN A 76 -3.29 3.13 7.46
CA ASN A 76 -2.69 3.23 6.13
C ASN A 76 -3.46 2.35 5.15
N PRO A 77 -3.87 2.87 3.98
CA PRO A 77 -4.71 2.10 3.05
C PRO A 77 -4.06 0.84 2.51
N LEU A 78 -2.77 0.87 2.22
CA LEU A 78 -2.09 -0.34 1.73
C LEU A 78 -2.01 -1.40 2.82
N VAL A 79 -1.72 -0.98 4.05
CA VAL A 79 -1.70 -1.89 5.21
C VAL A 79 -3.09 -2.51 5.40
N HIS A 80 -4.15 -1.69 5.33
CA HIS A 80 -5.51 -2.20 5.46
C HIS A 80 -5.82 -3.22 4.36
N PHE A 81 -5.48 -2.87 3.12
CA PHE A 81 -5.73 -3.76 1.99
C PHE A 81 -5.06 -5.12 2.20
N LEU A 82 -3.79 -5.13 2.60
CA LEU A 82 -3.05 -6.39 2.75
C LEU A 82 -3.53 -7.22 3.94
N ARG A 83 -3.97 -6.57 5.02
CA ARG A 83 -4.42 -7.29 6.21
C ARG A 83 -5.87 -7.77 6.11
N TYR A 84 -6.73 -6.96 5.51
CA TYR A 84 -8.17 -7.21 5.53
C TYR A 84 -8.82 -7.11 4.16
N GLY A 85 -8.55 -6.02 3.45
CA GLY A 85 -9.29 -5.67 2.24
C GLY A 85 -9.24 -6.70 1.13
N ALA A 86 -8.06 -7.25 0.86
CA ALA A 86 -7.91 -8.23 -0.20
C ALA A 86 -8.76 -9.48 0.06
N LYS A 87 -8.76 -9.95 1.30
CA LYS A 87 -9.55 -11.13 1.69
C LYS A 87 -11.04 -10.85 1.65
N GLU A 88 -11.43 -9.60 1.83
CA GLU A 88 -12.83 -9.17 1.77
C GLU A 88 -13.29 -8.86 0.35
N GLY A 89 -12.43 -9.07 -0.63
CA GLY A 89 -12.77 -8.81 -2.02
C GLY A 89 -12.73 -7.35 -2.43
N ARG A 90 -12.12 -6.48 -1.63
CA ARG A 90 -11.95 -5.08 -1.99
C ARG A 90 -10.86 -4.96 -3.04
N ASN A 91 -11.03 -4.06 -4.00
CA ASN A 91 -10.11 -3.92 -5.11
C ASN A 91 -9.07 -2.83 -4.87
N PRO A 92 -7.82 -3.03 -5.32
CA PRO A 92 -6.74 -2.06 -5.09
C PRO A 92 -6.72 -0.91 -6.09
N ASN A 93 -7.38 -1.07 -7.25
CA ASN A 93 -7.48 -0.04 -8.28
C ASN A 93 -8.67 -0.35 -9.18
N ASN A 94 -8.99 0.57 -10.12
CA ASN A 94 -10.15 0.40 -10.99
C ASN A 94 -9.88 -0.39 -12.26
N LEU A 95 -8.63 -0.81 -12.48
CA LEU A 95 -8.25 -1.55 -13.69
C LEU A 95 -8.16 -3.06 -13.46
N PHE A 96 -7.70 -3.47 -12.28
CA PHE A 96 -7.51 -4.88 -11.97
C PHE A 96 -8.10 -5.20 -10.61
N SER A 97 -8.78 -6.34 -10.55
CA SER A 97 -9.27 -6.85 -9.27
C SER A 97 -8.12 -7.50 -8.48
N THR A 98 -8.36 -7.73 -7.20
CA THR A 98 -7.42 -8.47 -6.36
C THR A 98 -7.11 -9.84 -6.96
N GLU A 99 -8.16 -10.54 -7.43
CA GLU A 99 -7.97 -11.88 -8.03
C GLU A 99 -7.09 -11.84 -9.26
N GLU A 100 -7.28 -10.82 -10.10
CA GLU A 100 -6.46 -10.68 -11.31
C GLU A 100 -5.00 -10.44 -10.98
N LEU A 101 -4.71 -9.62 -9.97
CA LEU A 101 -3.34 -9.34 -9.57
C LEU A 101 -2.65 -10.58 -8.99
N VAL A 102 -3.39 -11.38 -8.22
CA VAL A 102 -2.86 -12.64 -7.69
C VAL A 102 -2.59 -13.61 -8.83
N ALA A 103 -3.54 -13.74 -9.76
CA ALA A 103 -3.39 -14.65 -10.91
C ALA A 103 -2.21 -14.27 -11.80
N LYS A 104 -1.92 -12.97 -11.92
CA LYS A 104 -0.79 -12.48 -12.73
C LYS A 104 0.56 -12.58 -12.00
N GLY A 105 0.56 -12.99 -10.73
CA GLY A 105 1.77 -13.08 -9.94
C GLY A 105 2.30 -11.74 -9.45
N ILE A 106 1.50 -10.68 -9.57
CA ILE A 106 1.89 -9.33 -9.12
C ILE A 106 1.69 -9.19 -7.62
N LEU A 107 0.58 -9.71 -7.12
CA LEU A 107 0.22 -9.61 -5.71
C LEU A 107 0.40 -10.95 -5.02
N GLN A 108 1.17 -10.95 -3.93
CA GLN A 108 1.39 -12.11 -3.08
C GLN A 108 0.62 -11.91 -1.78
N LEU A 109 -0.35 -12.76 -1.50
CA LEU A 109 -1.11 -12.69 -0.26
C LEU A 109 -0.63 -13.73 0.74
N SER A 110 -0.63 -13.33 2.02
CA SER A 110 -0.33 -14.26 3.10
C SER A 110 -1.43 -15.32 3.20
N ARG A 111 -1.06 -16.54 3.57
CA ARG A 111 -2.01 -17.66 3.66
C ARG A 111 -2.64 -17.83 5.02
N ASP A 112 -2.56 -16.89 5.86
CA ASP A 112 -3.10 -17.03 7.24
C ASP A 112 -4.60 -16.95 7.31
#